data_083202e01bd76b016c24d3457bd8d2a5
#
_entry.id   083202e01bd76b016c24d3457bd8d2a5
#
_cell.length_a   1.000
_cell.length_b   1.000
_cell.length_c   1.000
_cell.angle_alpha   90.00
_cell.angle_beta   90.00
_cell.angle_gamma   90.00
#
_symmetry.space_group_name_H-M   'P 1'
#
loop_
_entity.id
_entity.type
_entity.pdbx_description
1 polymer ?
#
loop_
_entity_poly.entity_id
_entity_poly.type
_entity_poly.pdbx_seq_one_letter_code
_entity_poly.pdbx_strand_id
1 'polypeptide(L)'
;MEFKHQPDMAVRPSDAIEFKALLLVDDDKQLASALQWILADENFLVDVANDGDEALLKVKANEYDAVVCDVMMPKLRGDEFYLQAREMRPVLADRFIFITGFAAEPKINLFLTQTETKYLVKPFPIQHLINCLKELLE
;
A
#
# COMPACT_ATOMS: atom_id res chain seq x y z
N MET A 1 -41.72 6.20 3.67
CA MET A 1 -41.24 6.52 3.97
C MET A 1 -40.44 6.99 4.04
N GLU A 2 -40.09 7.44 3.98
CA GLU A 2 -39.26 7.97 4.06
C GLU A 2 -38.49 7.94 4.86
N PHE A 3 -37.95 7.73 5.08
CA PHE A 3 -37.13 7.77 5.86
C PHE A 3 -36.56 8.60 5.95
N LYS A 4 -36.72 9.18 6.03
CA LYS A 4 -36.24 9.96 6.14
C LYS A 4 -35.40 10.08 6.71
N HIS A 5 -34.98 10.07 6.70
CA HIS A 5 -34.08 10.06 7.21
C HIS A 5 -33.77 10.57 8.34
N GLN A 6 -33.76 10.51 8.83
CA GLN A 6 -33.31 10.92 10.00
C GLN A 6 -31.90 11.00 9.98
N PRO A 7 -31.40 11.84 9.41
CA PRO A 7 -30.01 11.89 9.11
C PRO A 7 -29.17 12.09 10.30
N ASP A 8 -29.70 12.71 11.22
CA ASP A 8 -28.88 13.00 12.30
C ASP A 8 -28.76 11.93 13.25
N MET A 9 -29.60 11.00 13.19
CA MET A 9 -29.32 9.82 13.82
C MET A 9 -28.21 9.21 13.15
N ALA A 10 -27.94 9.64 12.00
CA ALA A 10 -26.91 9.07 11.24
C ALA A 10 -25.57 9.41 11.80
N VAL A 11 -24.56 8.82 11.23
CA VAL A 11 -23.19 9.01 11.62
C VAL A 11 -22.77 10.44 11.33
N ARG A 12 -22.14 11.10 12.28
CA ARG A 12 -21.56 12.40 12.03
C ARG A 12 -20.31 12.24 11.18
N PRO A 13 -19.88 13.27 10.46
CA PRO A 13 -18.69 13.14 9.63
C PRO A 13 -17.46 12.64 10.39
N SER A 14 -17.29 13.03 11.63
CA SER A 14 -16.14 12.59 12.40
C SER A 14 -16.22 11.12 12.80
N ASP A 15 -17.41 10.53 12.73
CA ASP A 15 -17.62 9.12 13.09
C ASP A 15 -17.75 8.23 11.86
N ALA A 16 -17.74 8.81 10.67
CA ALA A 16 -17.90 8.03 9.45
C ALA A 16 -16.70 7.11 9.24
N ILE A 17 -16.97 5.91 8.74
CA ILE A 17 -15.92 4.98 8.36
C ILE A 17 -15.27 5.50 7.09
N GLU A 18 -13.96 5.66 7.13
CA GLU A 18 -13.19 6.06 5.97
C GLU A 18 -12.45 4.85 5.44
N PHE A 19 -12.60 4.62 4.15
CA PHE A 19 -11.84 3.58 3.47
C PHE A 19 -10.66 4.22 2.75
N LYS A 20 -9.49 3.61 2.91
CA LYS A 20 -8.29 4.06 2.21
C LYS A 20 -7.96 3.04 1.13
N ALA A 21 -7.59 3.54 -0.03
CA ALA A 21 -7.28 2.71 -1.18
C ALA A 21 -5.79 2.38 -1.18
N LEU A 22 -5.47 1.10 -1.22
CA LEU A 22 -4.09 0.62 -1.24
C LEU A 22 -3.82 -0.14 -2.52
N LEU A 23 -2.62 0.02 -3.05
CA LEU A 23 -2.10 -0.88 -4.06
C LEU A 23 -1.09 -1.79 -3.38
N LEU A 24 -1.32 -3.08 -3.46
CA LEU A 24 -0.42 -4.09 -2.92
C LEU A 24 0.29 -4.76 -4.08
N VAL A 25 1.61 -4.64 -4.13
CA VAL A 25 2.41 -5.13 -5.24
C VAL A 25 3.29 -6.26 -4.72
N ASP A 26 2.98 -7.49 -5.11
CA ASP A 26 3.72 -8.66 -4.67
C ASP A 26 3.46 -9.79 -5.66
N ASP A 27 4.52 -10.51 -6.07
CA ASP A 27 4.38 -11.62 -6.99
C ASP A 27 3.96 -12.91 -6.28
N ASP A 28 3.97 -12.94 -4.96
CA ASP A 28 3.45 -14.06 -4.18
C ASP A 28 1.94 -13.90 -4.06
N LYS A 29 1.21 -14.62 -4.91
CA LYS A 29 -0.25 -14.47 -4.99
C LYS A 29 -0.97 -14.91 -3.73
N GLN A 30 -0.42 -15.93 -3.05
CA GLN A 30 -1.05 -16.40 -1.81
C GLN A 30 -0.89 -15.38 -0.69
N LEU A 31 0.31 -14.82 -0.56
CA LEU A 31 0.55 -13.79 0.43
C LEU A 31 -0.31 -12.55 0.13
N ALA A 32 -0.35 -12.14 -1.13
CA ALA A 32 -1.15 -10.97 -1.52
C ALA A 32 -2.63 -11.18 -1.20
N SER A 33 -3.18 -12.36 -1.48
CA SER A 33 -4.57 -12.65 -1.16
C SER A 33 -4.83 -12.61 0.33
N ALA A 34 -3.93 -13.19 1.11
CA ALA A 34 -4.07 -13.19 2.57
C ALA A 34 -4.05 -11.76 3.12
N LEU A 35 -3.12 -10.95 2.65
CA LEU A 35 -3.02 -9.56 3.09
C LEU A 35 -4.25 -8.76 2.67
N GLN A 36 -4.77 -9.01 1.47
CA GLN A 36 -5.98 -8.33 1.00
C GLN A 36 -7.15 -8.60 1.94
N TRP A 37 -7.33 -9.85 2.35
CA TRP A 37 -8.39 -10.23 3.29
C TRP A 37 -8.21 -9.55 4.64
N ILE A 38 -7.00 -9.60 5.18
CA ILE A 38 -6.74 -9.06 6.52
C ILE A 38 -6.89 -7.55 6.53
N LEU A 39 -6.38 -6.89 5.51
CA LEU A 39 -6.45 -5.44 5.44
C LEU A 39 -7.85 -4.93 5.17
N ALA A 40 -8.69 -5.73 4.52
CA ALA A 40 -10.09 -5.37 4.32
C ALA A 40 -10.81 -5.17 5.65
N ASP A 41 -10.47 -5.98 6.65
CA ASP A 41 -11.06 -5.84 7.99
C ASP A 41 -10.62 -4.55 8.68
N GLU A 42 -9.56 -3.93 8.21
CA GLU A 42 -9.07 -2.66 8.75
C GLU A 42 -9.50 -1.47 7.89
N ASN A 43 -10.51 -1.68 7.07
CA ASN A 43 -11.11 -0.65 6.21
C ASN A 43 -10.20 -0.17 5.09
N PHE A 44 -9.36 -1.07 4.58
CA PHE A 44 -8.57 -0.79 3.40
C PHE A 44 -9.19 -1.46 2.18
N LEU A 45 -9.33 -0.70 1.11
CA LEU A 45 -9.71 -1.23 -0.19
C LEU A 45 -8.44 -1.58 -0.93
N VAL A 46 -8.15 -2.86 -1.05
CA VAL A 46 -6.85 -3.31 -1.55
C VAL A 46 -6.97 -3.81 -2.97
N ASP A 47 -6.21 -3.19 -3.85
CA ASP A 47 -6.04 -3.63 -5.22
C ASP A 47 -4.69 -4.32 -5.32
N VAL A 48 -4.59 -5.42 -6.04
CA VAL A 48 -3.38 -6.22 -6.08
C VAL A 48 -2.77 -6.20 -7.47
N ALA A 49 -1.47 -5.94 -7.54
CA ALA A 49 -0.68 -6.11 -8.75
C ALA A 49 0.38 -7.17 -8.48
N ASN A 50 0.61 -8.05 -9.44
CA ASN A 50 1.50 -9.18 -9.26
C ASN A 50 2.92 -8.93 -9.75
N ASP A 51 3.15 -7.81 -10.40
CA ASP A 51 4.50 -7.40 -10.83
C ASP A 51 4.52 -5.89 -11.04
N GLY A 52 5.71 -5.36 -11.29
CA GLY A 52 5.90 -3.93 -11.43
C GLY A 52 5.22 -3.34 -12.66
N ASP A 53 5.14 -4.09 -13.76
CA ASP A 53 4.48 -3.61 -14.96
C ASP A 53 2.99 -3.43 -14.73
N GLU A 54 2.37 -4.42 -14.11
CA GLU A 54 0.95 -4.34 -13.75
C GLU A 54 0.71 -3.19 -12.77
N ALA A 55 1.62 -3.03 -11.81
CA ALA A 55 1.52 -1.97 -10.82
C ALA A 55 1.57 -0.59 -11.47
N LEU A 56 2.44 -0.40 -12.46
CA LEU A 56 2.51 0.88 -13.17
C LEU A 56 1.22 1.19 -13.90
N LEU A 57 0.63 0.20 -14.55
CA LEU A 57 -0.65 0.40 -15.22
C LEU A 57 -1.73 0.81 -14.24
N LYS A 58 -1.74 0.21 -13.06
CA LYS A 58 -2.74 0.53 -12.05
C LYS A 58 -2.54 1.92 -11.46
N VAL A 59 -1.30 2.32 -11.22
CA VAL A 59 -1.01 3.67 -10.74
C VAL A 59 -1.42 4.71 -11.76
N LYS A 60 -1.25 4.39 -13.05
CA LYS A 60 -1.63 5.29 -14.12
C LYS A 60 -3.14 5.48 -14.21
N ALA A 61 -3.89 4.41 -13.96
CA ALA A 61 -5.33 4.39 -14.15
C ALA A 61 -6.11 4.77 -12.89
N ASN A 62 -5.53 4.67 -11.71
CA ASN A 62 -6.25 4.83 -10.44
C ASN A 62 -5.44 5.67 -9.48
N GLU A 63 -6.14 6.22 -8.49
CA GLU A 63 -5.48 6.92 -7.39
C GLU A 63 -5.49 6.04 -6.16
N TYR A 64 -4.36 5.99 -5.48
CA TYR A 64 -4.21 5.20 -4.25
C TYR A 64 -3.74 6.12 -3.13
N ASP A 65 -4.14 5.78 -1.91
CA ASP A 65 -3.67 6.50 -0.73
C ASP A 65 -2.28 6.04 -0.32
N ALA A 66 -1.95 4.78 -0.57
CA ALA A 66 -0.63 4.25 -0.26
C ALA A 66 -0.35 3.02 -1.12
N VAL A 67 0.93 2.67 -1.20
CA VAL A 67 1.40 1.49 -1.94
C VAL A 67 2.24 0.65 -0.99
N VAL A 68 1.92 -0.64 -0.91
CA VAL A 68 2.73 -1.63 -0.21
C VAL A 68 3.39 -2.48 -1.27
N CYS A 69 4.70 -2.51 -1.32
CA CYS A 69 5.40 -3.05 -2.47
C CYS A 69 6.58 -3.92 -2.06
N ASP A 70 6.64 -5.13 -2.61
CA ASP A 70 7.83 -5.96 -2.50
C ASP A 70 8.93 -5.34 -3.37
N VAL A 71 10.15 -5.30 -2.86
CA VAL A 71 11.27 -4.76 -3.61
C VAL A 71 11.71 -5.72 -4.71
N MET A 72 11.74 -7.03 -4.40
CA MET A 72 12.24 -8.03 -5.33
C MET A 72 11.10 -8.71 -6.05
N MET A 73 10.86 -8.31 -7.29
CA MET A 73 9.79 -8.85 -8.12
C MET A 73 10.31 -9.10 -9.53
N PRO A 74 9.67 -10.01 -10.28
CA PRO A 74 10.02 -10.18 -11.68
C PRO A 74 9.58 -8.97 -12.51
N LYS A 75 10.11 -8.88 -13.71
CA LYS A 75 9.86 -7.82 -14.67
C LYS A 75 10.40 -6.50 -14.13
N LEU A 76 9.54 -5.61 -13.67
CA LEU A 76 10.00 -4.34 -13.11
C LEU A 76 10.15 -4.48 -11.60
N ARG A 77 11.35 -4.26 -11.09
CA ARG A 77 11.63 -4.35 -9.66
C ARG A 77 10.92 -3.24 -8.90
N GLY A 78 10.72 -3.46 -7.60
CA GLY A 78 10.01 -2.49 -6.76
C GLY A 78 10.69 -1.14 -6.68
N ASP A 79 12.02 -1.09 -6.67
CA ASP A 79 12.75 0.18 -6.66
C ASP A 79 12.56 0.95 -7.96
N GLU A 80 12.59 0.26 -9.10
CA GLU A 80 12.32 0.88 -10.39
C GLU A 80 10.88 1.34 -10.51
N PHE A 81 9.97 0.51 -10.03
CA PHE A 81 8.56 0.87 -9.98
C PHE A 81 8.33 2.14 -9.16
N TYR A 82 8.96 2.23 -7.99
CA TYR A 82 8.84 3.39 -7.12
C TYR A 82 9.24 4.67 -7.85
N LEU A 83 10.37 4.64 -8.54
CA LEU A 83 10.87 5.82 -9.22
C LEU A 83 9.90 6.29 -10.32
N GLN A 84 9.33 5.35 -11.06
CA GLN A 84 8.38 5.69 -12.11
C GLN A 84 7.02 6.12 -11.54
N ALA A 85 6.58 5.45 -10.49
CA ALA A 85 5.29 5.78 -9.86
C ALA A 85 5.32 7.20 -9.28
N ARG A 86 6.43 7.58 -8.67
CA ARG A 86 6.55 8.90 -8.08
C ARG A 86 6.58 10.00 -9.13
N GLU A 87 7.06 9.69 -10.34
CA GLU A 87 6.98 10.65 -11.43
C GLU A 87 5.56 10.83 -11.94
N MET A 88 4.81 9.73 -12.01
CA MET A 88 3.42 9.78 -12.44
C MET A 88 2.52 10.44 -11.43
N ARG A 89 2.74 10.13 -10.15
CA ARG A 89 1.91 10.58 -9.03
C ARG A 89 2.82 11.03 -7.90
N PRO A 90 3.29 12.27 -7.92
CA PRO A 90 4.26 12.72 -6.90
C PRO A 90 3.78 12.57 -5.47
N VAL A 91 2.46 12.58 -5.23
CA VAL A 91 1.93 12.40 -3.89
C VAL A 91 2.28 11.04 -3.31
N LEU A 92 2.57 10.05 -4.16
CA LEU A 92 2.93 8.71 -3.68
C LEU A 92 4.36 8.63 -3.16
N ALA A 93 5.19 9.62 -3.40
CA ALA A 93 6.62 9.55 -3.04
C ALA A 93 6.83 9.24 -1.56
N ASP A 94 5.97 9.73 -0.68
CA ASP A 94 6.07 9.48 0.75
C ASP A 94 4.92 8.60 1.25
N ARG A 95 4.31 7.83 0.36
CA ARG A 95 3.19 6.96 0.68
C ARG A 95 3.50 5.50 0.35
N PHE A 96 4.78 5.13 0.30
CA PHE A 96 5.20 3.75 0.06
C PHE A 96 5.62 3.09 1.35
N ILE A 97 5.28 1.81 1.48
CA ILE A 97 5.85 0.90 2.46
C ILE A 97 6.42 -0.28 1.68
N PHE A 98 7.73 -0.45 1.75
CA PHE A 98 8.38 -1.57 1.09
C PHE A 98 8.41 -2.78 1.99
N ILE A 99 8.31 -3.96 1.38
CA ILE A 99 8.45 -5.23 2.07
C ILE A 99 9.62 -5.95 1.42
N THR A 100 10.55 -6.44 2.23
CA THR A 100 11.72 -7.11 1.69
C THR A 100 12.27 -8.16 2.64
N GLY A 101 12.75 -9.27 2.07
CA GLY A 101 13.54 -10.24 2.82
C GLY A 101 15.04 -9.95 2.68
N PHE A 102 15.40 -8.88 1.99
CA PHE A 102 16.79 -8.62 1.60
C PHE A 102 17.28 -7.24 2.03
N ALA A 103 16.81 -6.77 3.19
CA ALA A 103 17.16 -5.41 3.65
C ALA A 103 18.67 -5.25 3.86
N ALA A 104 19.39 -6.32 4.13
CA ALA A 104 20.84 -6.27 4.33
C ALA A 104 21.62 -6.28 3.02
N GLU A 105 20.96 -6.54 1.88
CA GLU A 105 21.62 -6.50 0.59
C GLU A 105 22.00 -5.05 0.29
N PRO A 106 23.28 -4.77 -0.07
CA PRO A 106 23.76 -3.37 -0.11
C PRO A 106 22.96 -2.45 -1.01
N LYS A 107 22.55 -2.93 -2.19
CA LYS A 107 21.81 -2.06 -3.13
C LYS A 107 20.42 -1.75 -2.61
N ILE A 108 19.76 -2.72 -2.02
CA ILE A 108 18.43 -2.53 -1.45
C ILE A 108 18.51 -1.60 -0.24
N ASN A 109 19.48 -1.83 0.62
CA ASN A 109 19.69 -0.99 1.80
C ASN A 109 19.94 0.46 1.37
N LEU A 110 20.78 0.65 0.37
CA LEU A 110 21.09 1.99 -0.13
C LEU A 110 19.84 2.68 -0.67
N PHE A 111 19.03 1.96 -1.44
CA PHE A 111 17.79 2.50 -1.98
C PHE A 111 16.84 2.93 -0.88
N LEU A 112 16.61 2.06 0.11
CA LEU A 112 15.69 2.36 1.20
C LEU A 112 16.18 3.54 2.04
N THR A 113 17.48 3.65 2.24
CA THR A 113 18.07 4.74 3.00
C THR A 113 17.97 6.06 2.25
N GLN A 114 18.30 6.04 0.97
CA GLN A 114 18.31 7.26 0.16
C GLN A 114 16.91 7.82 -0.08
N THR A 115 15.92 6.96 -0.23
CA THR A 115 14.55 7.41 -0.46
C THR A 115 13.81 7.71 0.82
N GLU A 116 14.35 7.30 1.96
CA GLU A 116 13.74 7.50 3.28
C GLU A 116 12.33 6.89 3.34
N THR A 117 12.09 5.84 2.55
CA THR A 117 10.81 5.17 2.56
C THR A 117 10.72 4.22 3.76
N LYS A 118 9.50 4.02 4.24
CA LYS A 118 9.25 3.02 5.28
C LYS A 118 9.40 1.64 4.69
N TYR A 119 9.87 0.69 5.50
CA TYR A 119 9.95 -0.69 5.05
C TYR A 119 9.80 -1.66 6.22
N LEU A 120 9.39 -2.88 5.87
CA LEU A 120 9.29 -4.00 6.81
C LEU A 120 10.09 -5.16 6.26
N VAL A 121 10.78 -5.89 7.15
CA VAL A 121 11.59 -7.04 6.76
C VAL A 121 10.78 -8.31 6.96
N LYS A 122 10.74 -9.17 5.94
CA LYS A 122 10.07 -10.47 6.02
C LYS A 122 10.89 -11.42 6.86
N PRO A 123 10.26 -12.24 7.70
CA PRO A 123 8.83 -12.22 8.03
C PRO A 123 8.53 -11.15 9.07
N PHE A 124 7.33 -10.59 9.00
CA PHE A 124 6.90 -9.57 9.95
C PHE A 124 5.51 -9.91 10.48
N PRO A 125 5.19 -9.51 11.73
CA PRO A 125 3.82 -9.65 12.21
C PRO A 125 2.91 -8.72 11.43
N ILE A 126 1.73 -9.21 11.07
CA ILE A 126 0.81 -8.42 10.27
C ILE A 126 0.44 -7.10 10.97
N GLN A 127 0.41 -7.12 12.29
CA GLN A 127 0.07 -5.91 13.04
C GLN A 127 1.09 -4.78 12.79
N HIS A 128 2.34 -5.13 12.50
CA HIS A 128 3.35 -4.11 12.16
C HIS A 128 3.00 -3.40 10.87
N LEU A 129 2.51 -4.14 9.86
CA LEU A 129 2.08 -3.53 8.62
C LEU A 129 0.87 -2.63 8.84
N ILE A 130 -0.10 -3.11 9.60
CA ILE A 130 -1.30 -2.35 9.90
C ILE A 130 -0.94 -1.05 10.62
N ASN A 131 -0.08 -1.13 11.62
CA ASN A 131 0.35 0.05 12.37
C ASN A 131 1.10 1.03 11.47
N CYS A 132 1.96 0.52 10.60
CA CYS A 132 2.73 1.35 9.68
C CYS A 132 1.80 2.09 8.71
N LEU A 133 0.79 1.40 8.19
CA LEU A 133 -0.19 2.02 7.31
C LEU A 133 -1.00 3.09 8.03
N LYS A 134 -1.42 2.82 9.26
CA LYS A 134 -2.19 3.80 10.02
C LYS A 134 -1.38 5.04 10.34
N GLU A 135 -0.12 4.88 10.70
CA GLU A 135 0.75 6.03 10.89
C GLU A 135 0.94 6.83 9.63
N LEU A 136 1.13 6.14 8.51
CA LEU A 136 1.41 6.79 7.25
C LEU A 136 0.21 7.63 6.78
N LEU A 137 -1.00 7.16 7.06
CA LEU A 137 -2.21 7.74 6.50
C LEU A 137 -3.02 8.58 7.49
N GLU A 138 -2.49 8.80 8.67
CA GLU A 138 -3.15 9.68 9.64
C GLU A 138 -2.96 11.14 9.36
#